data_8261fed219ab35a0a6ca746c14fcd4e6
#
_entry.id   8261fed219ab35a0a6ca746c14fcd4e6
#
_cell.length_a   1.000
_cell.length_b   1.000
_cell.length_c   1.000
_cell.angle_alpha   90.00
_cell.angle_beta   90.00
_cell.angle_gamma   90.00
#
_symmetry.space_group_name_H-M   'P 1'
#
loop_
_entity.id
_entity.type
_entity.pdbx_description
1 polymer ?
#
loop_
_entity_poly.entity_id
_entity_poly.type
_entity_poly.pdbx_seq_one_letter_code
_entity_poly.pdbx_strand_id
1 'polypeptide(L)'
;MRVSAVTGAAQLCVFEQWCDPGCGAPTHLHAVEEVLCVLAGEAEVWVEDECAPVGAGQSVVVPAGRRHGFRNTGAGTLHVQAILAAPTFEAAFDDARETSRRWRPAGRADP
;
A
#
# COMPACT_ATOMS: atom_id res chain seq x y z
N MET A 1 -5.38 -9.76 0.93
CA MET A 1 -4.27 -9.90 1.90
C MET A 1 -3.60 -11.24 1.67
N ARG A 2 -2.29 -11.25 1.61
CA ARG A 2 -1.52 -12.48 1.42
C ARG A 2 -0.86 -12.95 2.71
N VAL A 3 -0.24 -12.01 3.43
CA VAL A 3 0.49 -12.28 4.67
C VAL A 3 0.19 -11.16 5.66
N SER A 4 -0.10 -11.52 6.90
CA SER A 4 -0.27 -10.54 7.98
C SER A 4 -0.21 -11.23 9.34
N ALA A 5 -0.44 -10.49 10.41
CA ALA A 5 -0.59 -11.06 11.75
C ALA A 5 -1.67 -12.14 11.82
N VAL A 6 -2.73 -12.00 11.02
CA VAL A 6 -3.84 -12.97 10.98
C VAL A 6 -3.39 -14.32 10.41
N THR A 7 -2.38 -14.33 9.55
CA THR A 7 -1.82 -15.56 8.97
C THR A 7 -0.48 -15.98 9.62
N GLY A 8 -0.09 -15.34 10.71
CA GLY A 8 1.07 -15.74 11.51
C GLY A 8 2.33 -14.92 11.33
N ALA A 9 2.30 -13.84 10.57
CA ALA A 9 3.46 -12.98 10.41
C ALA A 9 3.74 -12.16 11.68
N ALA A 10 5.00 -12.01 12.00
CA ALA A 10 5.45 -11.23 13.16
C ALA A 10 5.91 -9.82 12.79
N GLN A 11 6.35 -9.61 11.54
CA GLN A 11 7.02 -8.38 11.14
C GLN A 11 6.54 -7.78 9.81
N LEU A 12 5.77 -8.53 9.04
CA LEU A 12 5.41 -8.12 7.68
C LEU A 12 3.92 -8.28 7.43
N CYS A 13 3.37 -7.43 6.56
CA CYS A 13 2.15 -7.77 5.85
C CYS A 13 2.34 -7.57 4.35
N VAL A 14 1.67 -8.41 3.57
CA VAL A 14 1.70 -8.39 2.12
C VAL A 14 0.27 -8.44 1.62
N PHE A 15 -0.07 -7.53 0.72
CA PHE A 15 -1.40 -7.53 0.09
C PHE A 15 -1.30 -7.11 -1.37
N GLU A 16 -2.34 -7.43 -2.11
CA GLU A 16 -2.43 -7.07 -3.52
C GLU A 16 -3.72 -6.30 -3.78
N GLN A 17 -3.66 -5.44 -4.78
CA GLN A 17 -4.80 -4.66 -5.23
C GLN A 17 -4.89 -4.72 -6.75
N TRP A 18 -6.13 -4.73 -7.23
CA TRP A 18 -6.46 -4.65 -8.66
C TRP A 18 -7.28 -3.37 -8.84
N CYS A 19 -6.79 -2.49 -9.69
CA CYS A 19 -7.38 -1.15 -9.86
C CYS A 19 -7.79 -0.94 -11.30
N ASP A 20 -8.99 -0.44 -11.50
CA ASP A 20 -9.45 0.02 -12.80
C ASP A 20 -8.69 1.27 -13.26
N PRO A 21 -8.69 1.59 -14.58
CA PRO A 21 -8.08 2.82 -15.06
C PRO A 21 -8.56 4.04 -14.28
N GLY A 22 -7.61 4.90 -13.90
CA GLY A 22 -7.88 6.09 -13.10
C GLY A 22 -7.98 5.87 -11.60
N CYS A 23 -8.10 4.63 -11.14
CA CYS A 23 -8.20 4.29 -9.73
C CYS A 23 -6.82 3.97 -9.13
N GLY A 24 -6.74 3.96 -7.82
CA GLY A 24 -5.51 3.66 -7.08
C GLY A 24 -5.68 3.98 -5.61
N ALA A 25 -4.60 4.33 -4.95
CA ALA A 25 -4.60 4.75 -3.56
C ALA A 25 -4.34 6.26 -3.48
N PRO A 26 -5.25 7.04 -2.87
CA PRO A 26 -5.02 8.46 -2.66
C PRO A 26 -3.88 8.68 -1.66
N THR A 27 -3.43 9.92 -1.55
CA THR A 27 -2.30 10.25 -0.68
C THR A 27 -2.56 9.83 0.77
N HIS A 28 -1.62 9.08 1.29
CA HIS A 28 -1.63 8.56 2.66
C HIS A 28 -0.20 8.32 3.13
N LEU A 29 -0.05 7.93 4.38
CA LEU A 29 1.24 7.53 4.91
C LEU A 29 1.11 6.31 5.83
N HIS A 30 2.20 5.58 5.93
CA HIS A 30 2.39 4.52 6.92
C HIS A 30 3.53 4.92 7.86
N ALA A 31 3.45 4.47 9.11
CA ALA A 31 4.53 4.67 10.07
C ALA A 31 5.76 3.79 9.78
N VAL A 32 5.65 2.87 8.84
CA VAL A 32 6.68 1.89 8.48
C VAL A 32 7.03 1.99 7.00
N GLU A 33 8.17 1.41 6.63
CA GLU A 33 8.61 1.32 5.24
C GLU A 33 7.68 0.42 4.42
N GLU A 34 7.47 0.79 3.17
CA GLU A 34 6.69 0.02 2.21
C GLU A 34 7.49 -0.24 0.94
N VAL A 35 7.30 -1.41 0.35
CA VAL A 35 7.68 -1.68 -1.04
C VAL A 35 6.40 -1.83 -1.84
N LEU A 36 6.27 -1.04 -2.91
CA LEU A 36 5.16 -1.14 -3.84
C LEU A 36 5.67 -1.72 -5.15
N CYS A 37 5.15 -2.89 -5.54
CA CYS A 37 5.52 -3.60 -6.75
C CYS A 37 4.39 -3.54 -7.76
N VAL A 38 4.67 -3.15 -9.00
CA VAL A 38 3.72 -3.27 -10.09
C VAL A 38 3.89 -4.64 -10.74
N LEU A 39 2.87 -5.47 -10.67
CA LEU A 39 2.88 -6.82 -11.23
C LEU A 39 2.34 -6.86 -12.65
N ALA A 40 1.37 -6.00 -12.97
CA ALA A 40 0.81 -5.86 -14.30
C ALA A 40 0.22 -4.46 -14.47
N GLY A 41 0.32 -3.93 -15.69
CA GLY A 41 -0.20 -2.61 -16.01
C GLY A 41 0.83 -1.51 -15.79
N GLU A 42 0.32 -0.27 -15.70
CA GLU A 42 1.13 0.94 -15.55
C GLU A 42 0.54 1.83 -14.47
N ALA A 43 1.40 2.44 -13.68
CA ALA A 43 1.00 3.33 -12.61
C ALA A 43 1.85 4.59 -12.61
N GLU A 44 1.29 5.67 -12.09
CA GLU A 44 2.02 6.81 -11.61
C GLU A 44 2.08 6.70 -10.08
N VAL A 45 3.26 6.76 -9.54
CA VAL A 45 3.49 6.70 -8.09
C VAL A 45 4.11 8.02 -7.66
N TRP A 46 3.58 8.61 -6.59
CA TRP A 46 4.18 9.81 -5.99
C TRP A 46 4.60 9.53 -4.56
N VAL A 47 5.75 10.11 -4.21
CA VAL A 47 6.27 10.12 -2.84
C VAL A 47 6.65 11.56 -2.54
N GLU A 48 5.91 12.20 -1.63
CA GLU A 48 5.99 13.65 -1.38
C GLU A 48 5.80 14.42 -2.69
N ASP A 49 6.79 15.21 -3.10
CA ASP A 49 6.73 16.04 -4.32
C ASP A 49 7.25 15.32 -5.57
N GLU A 50 7.74 14.11 -5.44
CA GLU A 50 8.30 13.35 -6.56
C GLU A 50 7.26 12.39 -7.14
N CYS A 51 7.20 12.36 -8.47
CA CYS A 51 6.28 11.54 -9.23
C CYS A 51 7.05 10.76 -10.28
N ALA A 52 6.75 9.48 -10.44
CA ALA A 52 7.40 8.66 -11.45
C ALA A 52 6.42 7.64 -12.05
N PRO A 53 6.57 7.33 -13.34
CA PRO A 53 5.88 6.19 -13.93
C PRO A 53 6.52 4.89 -13.47
N VAL A 54 5.71 3.90 -13.14
CA VAL A 54 6.15 2.58 -12.71
C VAL A 54 5.38 1.55 -13.50
N GLY A 55 6.09 0.69 -14.20
CA GLY A 55 5.49 -0.37 -15.02
C GLY A 55 5.69 -1.76 -14.44
N ALA A 56 5.10 -2.75 -15.10
CA ALA A 56 5.18 -4.15 -14.67
C ALA A 56 6.63 -4.61 -14.46
N GLY A 57 6.88 -5.25 -13.34
CA GLY A 57 8.21 -5.71 -12.94
C GLY A 57 9.06 -4.69 -12.20
N GLN A 58 8.55 -3.47 -12.02
CA GLN A 58 9.26 -2.41 -11.28
C GLN A 58 8.69 -2.24 -9.88
N SER A 59 9.53 -1.77 -8.98
CA SER A 59 9.18 -1.56 -7.58
C SER A 59 9.66 -0.21 -7.09
N VAL A 60 8.95 0.33 -6.11
CA VAL A 60 9.28 1.60 -5.45
C VAL A 60 9.38 1.36 -3.95
N VAL A 61 10.42 1.89 -3.34
CA VAL A 61 10.52 1.94 -1.88
C VAL A 61 9.93 3.25 -1.39
N VAL A 62 8.97 3.13 -0.48
CA VAL A 62 8.36 4.29 0.19
C VAL A 62 8.89 4.34 1.61
N PRO A 63 9.70 5.35 1.97
CA PRO A 63 10.20 5.47 3.34
C PRO A 63 9.08 5.68 4.35
N ALA A 64 9.32 5.23 5.57
CA ALA A 64 8.37 5.42 6.67
C ALA A 64 8.01 6.90 6.86
N GLY A 65 6.73 7.16 7.07
CA GLY A 65 6.22 8.52 7.34
C GLY A 65 6.10 9.42 6.12
N ARG A 66 6.42 8.95 4.92
CA ARG A 66 6.31 9.77 3.70
C ARG A 66 4.91 9.66 3.10
N ARG A 67 4.34 10.80 2.74
CA ARG A 67 3.06 10.85 2.03
C ARG A 67 3.24 10.34 0.62
N HIS A 68 2.42 9.40 0.22
CA HIS A 68 2.51 8.76 -1.08
C HIS A 68 1.16 8.26 -1.55
N GLY A 69 1.11 7.87 -2.80
CA GLY A 69 -0.06 7.25 -3.42
C GLY A 69 0.29 6.77 -4.82
N PHE A 70 -0.68 6.18 -5.47
CA PHE A 70 -0.52 5.74 -6.85
C PHE A 70 -1.85 5.78 -7.59
N ARG A 71 -1.76 5.79 -8.92
CA ARG A 71 -2.93 5.79 -9.79
C ARG A 71 -2.63 4.95 -11.03
N ASN A 72 -3.63 4.19 -11.48
CA ASN A 72 -3.58 3.48 -12.75
C ASN A 72 -3.64 4.47 -13.90
N THR A 73 -2.57 4.54 -14.68
CA THR A 73 -2.46 5.43 -15.84
C THR A 73 -2.61 4.68 -17.17
N GLY A 74 -2.77 3.36 -17.12
CA GLY A 74 -2.96 2.52 -18.29
C GLY A 74 -4.42 2.38 -18.70
N ALA A 75 -4.65 1.61 -19.75
CA ALA A 75 -5.99 1.33 -20.29
C ALA A 75 -6.60 0.05 -19.72
N GLY A 76 -5.81 -0.80 -19.07
CA GLY A 76 -6.26 -2.06 -18.49
C GLY A 76 -6.17 -2.05 -16.97
N THR A 77 -6.40 -3.20 -16.37
CA THR A 77 -6.31 -3.36 -14.91
C THR A 77 -4.86 -3.23 -14.44
N LEU A 78 -4.65 -2.42 -13.41
CA LEU A 78 -3.40 -2.34 -12.69
C LEU A 78 -3.41 -3.37 -11.56
N HIS A 79 -2.37 -4.19 -11.50
CA HIS A 79 -2.18 -5.15 -10.40
C HIS A 79 -0.92 -4.78 -9.64
N VAL A 80 -1.08 -4.45 -8.37
CA VAL A 80 0.03 -4.07 -7.49
C VAL A 80 0.11 -4.98 -6.28
N GLN A 81 1.32 -5.16 -5.78
CA GLN A 81 1.58 -5.83 -4.51
C GLN A 81 2.27 -4.86 -3.58
N ALA A 82 1.79 -4.75 -2.36
CA ALA A 82 2.39 -3.92 -1.33
C ALA A 82 2.95 -4.80 -0.20
N ILE A 83 4.13 -4.45 0.27
CA ILE A 83 4.79 -5.10 1.39
C ILE A 83 5.10 -4.03 2.43
N LEU A 84 4.55 -4.18 3.64
CA LEU A 84 4.80 -3.25 4.73
C LEU A 84 5.63 -3.93 5.82
N ALA A 85 6.53 -3.17 6.43
CA ALA A 85 7.38 -3.64 7.52
C ALA A 85 6.62 -3.61 8.86
N ALA A 86 5.41 -4.15 8.87
CA ALA A 86 4.55 -4.31 10.04
C ALA A 86 3.60 -5.48 9.78
N PRO A 87 3.19 -6.24 10.80
CA PRO A 87 2.31 -7.39 10.60
C PRO A 87 0.85 -7.02 10.39
N THR A 88 0.49 -5.75 10.57
CA THR A 88 -0.86 -5.23 10.37
C THR A 88 -0.83 -4.01 9.47
N PHE A 89 -1.94 -3.76 8.77
CA PHE A 89 -2.09 -2.56 7.96
C PHE A 89 -2.53 -1.40 8.83
N GLU A 90 -1.85 -0.28 8.70
CA GLU A 90 -2.24 0.99 9.29
C GLU A 90 -1.87 2.12 8.33
N ALA A 91 -2.83 2.96 7.99
CA ALA A 91 -2.61 4.07 7.05
C ALA A 91 -3.39 5.30 7.49
N ALA A 92 -2.73 6.45 7.44
CA ALA A 92 -3.34 7.76 7.65
C ALA A 92 -3.53 8.43 6.29
N PHE A 93 -4.78 8.59 5.86
CA PHE A 93 -5.13 9.24 4.60
C PHE A 93 -5.31 10.74 4.80
N ASP A 94 -4.85 11.54 3.84
CA ASP A 94 -4.96 13.01 3.91
C ASP A 94 -6.43 13.48 3.94
N ASP A 95 -7.34 12.71 3.32
CA ASP A 95 -8.76 13.03 3.22
C ASP A 95 -9.62 12.38 4.33
N ALA A 96 -9.01 11.71 5.30
CA ALA A 96 -9.72 11.02 6.37
C ALA A 96 -9.25 11.46 7.75
N ARG A 97 -10.20 11.52 8.68
CA ARG A 97 -9.91 11.89 10.07
C ARG A 97 -9.28 10.77 10.87
N GLU A 98 -9.65 9.54 10.55
CA GLU A 98 -9.25 8.36 11.31
C GLU A 98 -8.23 7.55 10.52
N THR A 99 -7.31 6.94 11.24
CA THR A 99 -6.36 5.99 10.68
C THR A 99 -7.09 4.72 10.30
N SER A 100 -6.87 4.24 9.07
CA SER A 100 -7.36 2.94 8.63
C SER A 100 -6.49 1.83 9.20
N ARG A 101 -7.11 0.81 9.77
CA ARG A 101 -6.43 -0.36 10.33
C ARG A 101 -7.06 -1.63 9.82
N ARG A 102 -6.22 -2.59 9.44
CA ARG A 102 -6.67 -3.89 8.92
C ARG A 102 -5.80 -5.02 9.45
N TRP A 103 -6.37 -6.21 9.45
CA TRP A 103 -5.67 -7.47 9.76
C TRP A 103 -5.13 -7.53 11.17
N ARG A 104 -5.82 -6.89 12.10
CA ARG A 104 -5.56 -7.05 13.52
C ARG A 104 -6.11 -8.40 13.97
N PRO A 105 -5.38 -9.15 14.83
CA PRO A 105 -5.90 -10.42 15.32
C PRO A 105 -7.23 -10.25 16.04
N ALA A 106 -8.21 -11.09 15.69
CA ALA A 106 -9.52 -11.09 16.34
C ALA A 106 -9.42 -11.66 17.75
N GLY A 107 -10.34 -11.24 18.63
CA GLY A 107 -10.46 -11.79 19.97
C GLY A 107 -9.49 -11.24 21.00
N ARG A 108 -8.62 -10.32 20.63
CA ARG A 108 -7.82 -9.58 21.60
C ARG A 108 -8.46 -8.24 21.87
N ALA A 109 -9.00 -8.11 23.07
CA ALA A 109 -9.39 -6.79 23.55
C ALA A 109 -8.13 -5.93 23.65
N ASP A 110 -8.20 -4.72 23.11
CA ASP A 110 -7.15 -3.74 23.39
C ASP A 110 -7.22 -3.40 24.88
N PRO A 111 -6.08 -3.34 25.54
CA PRO A 111 -6.04 -2.98 26.95
C PRO A 111 -6.58 -1.57 27.22
#